data_1d573efc5e4b58290e96e6f1298eed74
#
_entry.id   1d573efc5e4b58290e96e6f1298eed74
#
_cell.length_a   1.000
_cell.length_b   1.000
_cell.length_c   1.000
_cell.angle_alpha   90.00
_cell.angle_beta   90.00
_cell.angle_gamma   90.00
#
_symmetry.space_group_name_H-M   'P 1'
#
loop_
_entity.id
_entity.type
_entity.pdbx_description
1 polymer ?
#
loop_
_entity_poly.entity_id
_entity_poly.type
_entity_poly.pdbx_seq_one_letter_code
_entity_poly.pdbx_strand_id
1 'polypeptide(L)'
;MRLGIVRLFCMLLLAGGASAQTMVPWLTRSADNARSGWNAHETVLTQASVGAKGIVRRTIIPLVGDARGMEAQPLILPAVQTAQGVKDVLVLPSMANVVRGVDAHDGSAIWQVTLGAPVNGSAKIDMHTINQHWGCLSTGVIDPDTQRLYQVCWVSPNGSGDPETARYFMFVLNVKDGGKVVAPVMLTGGGQQDFNAAMRKQRSSLVLTNVNGVKTVLGCSGTVYETGAGAAGYCFAFDVAINKLTAMLPLTAGEGAGVWMGGQGAAADDQGNLYLITGNGDFDGKTQWGESFLKLRYTPPANGKKATLAVVDHWTPWTDFARVGKKPEAEPAKLAGASAPSEGVKRPVGGGMAMPLKNAKLVANVNDRGMPTLLVYPEMATGAWADEDWGSAGPACLFAIGVCVASGKDGIAYPIRTANMGGTTVAGLKNPKANCAKLAAPPVWLTMSPGPVDPCPLNPMTLNFFPWGDTAHLHMTPVQFYDPVLKSWTIFAWGENAQLHKWGVSSTGALKYIAQGHEYASADVRGNPPGGMPGGFCSGSSNGSDADSAILVCTIPYGDANANVVNGRLLVYDAVHLAADGSLKVLWDSQRWGVQFLFNKFDPPVIDGGQIYVPNYNGGVDVYGLTP
;
A
#
# COMPACT_ATOMS: atom_id res chain seq x y z
N MET A 1 15.56 60.38 60.23
CA MET A 1 15.91 58.99 59.88
C MET A 1 14.82 58.40 59.00
N ARG A 2 14.97 58.34 57.69
CA ARG A 2 14.01 57.71 56.79
C ARG A 2 14.70 56.47 56.23
N LEU A 3 14.16 55.29 56.58
CA LEU A 3 14.60 54.01 55.98
C LEU A 3 13.95 53.86 54.60
N GLY A 4 14.81 53.72 53.58
CA GLY A 4 14.40 53.38 52.23
C GLY A 4 14.33 51.85 52.07
N ILE A 5 13.16 51.32 51.63
CA ILE A 5 12.94 49.92 51.29
C ILE A 5 13.28 49.73 49.82
N VAL A 6 14.38 49.00 49.57
CA VAL A 6 14.72 48.53 48.23
C VAL A 6 13.90 47.29 47.92
N ARG A 7 12.97 47.37 46.95
CA ARG A 7 12.25 46.22 46.40
C ARG A 7 13.10 45.58 45.32
N LEU A 8 13.58 44.39 45.61
CA LEU A 8 14.26 43.52 44.65
C LEU A 8 13.19 42.84 43.77
N PHE A 9 13.12 43.21 42.49
CA PHE A 9 12.26 42.57 41.50
C PHE A 9 13.00 41.32 40.99
N CYS A 10 12.62 40.10 41.43
CA CYS A 10 13.02 38.85 40.80
C CYS A 10 12.21 38.68 39.52
N MET A 11 12.83 38.91 38.36
CA MET A 11 12.31 38.43 37.07
C MET A 11 12.48 36.91 37.01
N LEU A 12 11.40 36.17 37.21
CA LEU A 12 11.34 34.77 36.77
C LEU A 12 11.31 34.76 35.26
N LEU A 13 12.43 34.39 34.63
CA LEU A 13 12.49 33.94 33.26
C LEU A 13 11.76 32.57 33.19
N LEU A 14 10.49 32.60 32.80
CA LEU A 14 9.80 31.42 32.32
C LEU A 14 10.46 31.05 31.01
N ALA A 15 11.43 30.13 31.07
CA ALA A 15 11.86 29.38 29.90
C ALA A 15 10.66 28.54 29.48
N GLY A 16 9.90 29.01 28.48
CA GLY A 16 8.90 28.23 27.79
C GLY A 16 9.62 27.11 27.07
N GLY A 17 9.84 25.98 27.74
CA GLY A 17 10.20 24.75 27.09
C GLY A 17 9.01 24.39 26.19
N ALA A 18 9.22 24.44 24.88
CA ALA A 18 8.31 23.78 23.97
C ALA A 18 8.25 22.32 24.40
N SER A 19 7.14 21.89 25.00
CA SER A 19 6.93 20.48 25.28
C SER A 19 6.97 19.77 23.93
N ALA A 20 7.95 18.87 23.77
CA ALA A 20 7.96 18.00 22.61
C ALA A 20 6.61 17.28 22.59
N GLN A 21 5.96 17.27 21.42
CA GLN A 21 4.72 16.52 21.26
C GLN A 21 5.00 15.05 21.56
N THR A 22 4.10 14.41 22.29
CA THR A 22 4.14 12.98 22.53
C THR A 22 3.83 12.27 21.22
N MET A 23 4.72 11.40 20.77
CA MET A 23 4.46 10.56 19.60
C MET A 23 3.37 9.54 19.91
N VAL A 24 2.66 9.13 18.87
CA VAL A 24 1.63 8.09 18.95
C VAL A 24 2.11 6.80 18.28
N PRO A 25 1.57 5.64 18.66
CA PRO A 25 1.98 4.39 18.06
C PRO A 25 1.61 4.32 16.56
N TRP A 26 2.61 4.04 15.71
CA TRP A 26 2.42 3.67 14.32
C TRP A 26 2.81 2.20 14.16
N LEU A 27 1.88 1.30 14.52
CA LEU A 27 2.19 -0.11 14.83
C LEU A 27 2.17 -1.04 13.61
N THR A 28 1.57 -0.60 12.53
CA THR A 28 1.44 -1.34 11.29
C THR A 28 1.39 -0.38 10.11
N ARG A 29 1.44 -0.89 8.90
CA ARG A 29 1.35 -0.05 7.70
C ARG A 29 0.07 0.78 7.68
N SER A 30 0.20 2.05 7.27
CA SER A 30 -0.90 3.02 7.18
C SER A 30 -1.63 3.23 8.52
N ALA A 31 -0.87 3.32 9.59
CA ALA A 31 -1.24 3.65 10.96
C ALA A 31 -2.02 2.56 11.70
N ASP A 32 -3.04 1.97 11.12
CA ASP A 32 -4.00 1.09 11.79
C ASP A 32 -4.43 -0.13 10.97
N ASN A 33 -5.23 -0.99 11.58
CA ASN A 33 -5.76 -2.19 10.93
C ASN A 33 -6.81 -1.90 9.84
N ALA A 34 -7.46 -0.74 9.86
CA ALA A 34 -8.35 -0.30 8.79
C ALA A 34 -7.57 0.22 7.58
N ARG A 35 -6.26 0.39 7.74
CA ARG A 35 -5.35 0.97 6.73
C ARG A 35 -5.74 2.39 6.36
N SER A 36 -6.13 3.20 7.37
CA SER A 36 -6.62 4.56 7.14
C SER A 36 -5.55 5.47 6.52
N GLY A 37 -4.28 5.27 6.86
CA GLY A 37 -3.20 6.17 6.47
C GLY A 37 -3.26 7.51 7.20
N TRP A 38 -3.93 7.58 8.38
CA TRP A 38 -4.23 8.84 9.06
C TRP A 38 -3.80 8.84 10.52
N ASN A 39 -3.01 9.86 10.93
CA ASN A 39 -2.70 10.15 12.32
C ASN A 39 -3.63 11.27 12.84
N ALA A 40 -4.57 10.95 13.73
CA ALA A 40 -5.52 11.90 14.28
C ALA A 40 -5.00 12.65 15.53
N HIS A 41 -3.72 12.58 15.84
CA HIS A 41 -3.12 13.15 17.07
C HIS A 41 -1.96 14.13 16.80
N GLU A 42 -1.76 14.55 15.55
CA GLU A 42 -0.71 15.48 15.17
C GLU A 42 -1.11 16.92 15.49
N THR A 43 -0.31 17.62 16.30
CA THR A 43 -0.61 18.98 16.74
C THR A 43 0.39 20.03 16.28
N VAL A 44 1.53 19.63 15.72
CA VAL A 44 2.63 20.51 15.28
C VAL A 44 2.54 20.83 13.81
N LEU A 45 2.35 19.80 12.98
CA LEU A 45 2.21 19.94 11.53
C LEU A 45 0.75 20.21 11.18
N THR A 46 0.40 21.48 11.10
CA THR A 46 -0.95 21.97 10.76
C THR A 46 -0.92 22.79 9.48
N GLN A 47 -2.07 23.07 8.92
CA GLN A 47 -2.19 23.95 7.75
C GLN A 47 -1.52 25.31 8.01
N ALA A 48 -1.78 25.90 9.17
CA ALA A 48 -1.22 27.19 9.55
C ALA A 48 0.30 27.13 9.72
N SER A 49 0.83 26.12 10.45
CA SER A 49 2.26 26.01 10.72
C SER A 49 3.06 25.70 9.45
N VAL A 50 2.57 24.79 8.62
CA VAL A 50 3.20 24.44 7.33
C VAL A 50 3.16 25.63 6.37
N GLY A 51 2.01 26.31 6.26
CA GLY A 51 1.87 27.48 5.39
C GLY A 51 2.72 28.68 5.81
N ALA A 52 2.90 28.90 7.10
CA ALA A 52 3.69 30.02 7.62
C ALA A 52 5.20 29.76 7.62
N LYS A 53 5.62 28.57 8.01
CA LYS A 53 7.05 28.24 8.21
C LYS A 53 7.67 27.44 7.07
N GLY A 54 6.86 26.70 6.32
CA GLY A 54 7.33 25.71 5.38
C GLY A 54 7.96 24.50 6.08
N ILE A 55 8.46 23.58 5.27
CA ILE A 55 9.08 22.32 5.70
C ILE A 55 10.53 22.27 5.22
N VAL A 56 11.40 21.73 6.06
CA VAL A 56 12.82 21.52 5.74
C VAL A 56 13.21 20.08 6.07
N ARG A 57 14.12 19.52 5.28
CA ARG A 57 14.76 18.25 5.63
C ARG A 57 15.73 18.48 6.78
N ARG A 58 15.46 17.85 7.92
CA ARG A 58 16.25 18.01 9.15
C ARG A 58 17.45 17.08 9.19
N THR A 59 17.24 15.82 8.79
CA THR A 59 18.27 14.79 8.80
C THR A 59 17.96 13.69 7.80
N ILE A 60 18.92 12.82 7.56
CA ILE A 60 18.76 11.56 6.83
C ILE A 60 19.19 10.43 7.76
N ILE A 61 18.32 9.48 8.03
CA ILE A 61 18.65 8.28 8.79
C ILE A 61 19.14 7.23 7.79
N PRO A 62 20.42 6.84 7.80
CA PRO A 62 20.94 5.90 6.82
C PRO A 62 20.40 4.50 7.03
N LEU A 63 20.04 3.81 5.95
CA LEU A 63 19.79 2.37 5.95
C LEU A 63 21.12 1.64 5.80
N VAL A 64 21.29 0.58 6.58
CA VAL A 64 22.54 -0.17 6.59
C VAL A 64 22.40 -1.41 5.73
N GLY A 65 23.38 -1.64 4.85
CA GLY A 65 23.47 -2.84 4.03
C GLY A 65 22.69 -2.83 2.73
N ASP A 66 21.95 -1.76 2.43
CA ASP A 66 21.28 -1.58 1.14
C ASP A 66 21.25 -0.12 0.70
N ALA A 67 21.86 0.16 -0.42
CA ALA A 67 21.89 1.52 -1.00
C ALA A 67 20.57 1.90 -1.68
N ARG A 68 19.68 0.94 -1.95
CA ARG A 68 18.41 1.14 -2.65
C ARG A 68 17.20 1.30 -1.73
N GLY A 69 17.40 1.22 -0.42
CA GLY A 69 16.38 1.57 0.55
C GLY A 69 15.55 0.40 1.09
N MET A 70 14.32 0.70 1.39
CA MET A 70 13.34 -0.18 1.97
C MET A 70 12.02 -0.06 1.21
N GLU A 71 11.19 -1.10 1.24
CA GLU A 71 9.79 -1.06 0.79
C GLU A 71 8.82 -1.27 1.97
N ALA A 72 9.35 -1.50 3.16
CA ALA A 72 8.60 -1.59 4.39
C ALA A 72 8.41 -0.20 5.01
N GLN A 73 7.18 0.20 5.28
CA GLN A 73 6.92 1.48 5.94
C GLN A 73 7.55 1.51 7.34
N PRO A 74 8.21 2.61 7.76
CA PRO A 74 8.70 2.79 9.12
C PRO A 74 7.59 2.63 10.16
N LEU A 75 7.90 1.99 11.30
CA LEU A 75 6.98 1.84 12.42
C LEU A 75 7.48 2.63 13.64
N ILE A 76 6.57 3.14 14.45
CA ILE A 76 6.90 3.89 15.68
C ILE A 76 6.24 3.22 16.88
N LEU A 77 7.05 2.94 17.90
CA LEU A 77 6.55 2.60 19.23
C LEU A 77 7.09 3.62 20.23
N PRO A 78 6.23 4.48 20.79
CA PRO A 78 6.66 5.48 21.75
C PRO A 78 6.91 4.90 23.13
N ALA A 79 7.64 5.66 23.94
CA ALA A 79 7.90 5.42 25.37
C ALA A 79 8.50 4.04 25.69
N VAL A 80 9.39 3.53 24.81
CA VAL A 80 10.08 2.25 25.03
C VAL A 80 11.25 2.42 25.99
N GLN A 81 11.30 1.61 27.04
CA GLN A 81 12.44 1.57 27.96
C GLN A 81 13.62 0.84 27.31
N THR A 82 14.58 1.59 26.79
CA THR A 82 15.82 1.07 26.18
C THR A 82 17.00 1.14 27.15
N ALA A 83 18.17 0.64 26.74
CA ALA A 83 19.42 0.80 27.49
C ALA A 83 19.88 2.29 27.55
N GLN A 84 19.38 3.13 26.65
CA GLN A 84 19.67 4.57 26.59
C GLN A 84 18.59 5.44 27.27
N GLY A 85 17.72 4.83 28.07
CA GLY A 85 16.56 5.47 28.70
C GLY A 85 15.27 5.28 27.89
N VAL A 86 14.23 6.02 28.27
CA VAL A 86 12.95 6.00 27.56
C VAL A 86 13.11 6.70 26.22
N LYS A 87 12.73 6.01 25.13
CA LYS A 87 12.84 6.47 23.75
C LYS A 87 11.57 6.22 22.97
N ASP A 88 11.27 7.07 22.00
CA ASP A 88 10.30 6.78 20.95
C ASP A 88 11.06 6.09 19.81
N VAL A 89 10.83 4.78 19.67
CA VAL A 89 11.64 3.94 18.78
C VAL A 89 11.03 3.89 17.39
N LEU A 90 11.77 4.40 16.40
CA LEU A 90 11.49 4.22 14.99
C LEU A 90 12.17 2.95 14.49
N VAL A 91 11.40 2.00 13.96
CA VAL A 91 11.87 0.71 13.45
C VAL A 91 11.97 0.73 11.94
N LEU A 92 13.15 0.37 11.42
CA LEU A 92 13.51 0.46 10.02
C LEU A 92 14.06 -0.88 9.50
N PRO A 93 13.20 -1.76 8.93
CA PRO A 93 13.66 -2.96 8.26
C PRO A 93 14.14 -2.65 6.84
N SER A 94 15.31 -3.19 6.47
CA SER A 94 15.85 -3.00 5.13
C SER A 94 15.75 -4.25 4.27
N MET A 95 15.83 -4.07 2.95
CA MET A 95 15.87 -5.17 1.99
C MET A 95 17.15 -6.01 2.09
N ALA A 96 18.19 -5.54 2.79
CA ALA A 96 19.38 -6.32 3.13
C ALA A 96 19.23 -7.18 4.40
N ASN A 97 18.02 -7.35 4.92
CA ASN A 97 17.75 -8.09 6.18
C ASN A 97 18.41 -7.46 7.42
N VAL A 98 18.66 -6.16 7.40
CA VAL A 98 19.11 -5.41 8.56
C VAL A 98 17.94 -4.60 9.12
N VAL A 99 17.61 -4.83 10.39
CA VAL A 99 16.57 -4.06 11.09
C VAL A 99 17.25 -3.16 12.11
N ARG A 100 16.85 -1.88 12.11
CA ARG A 100 17.37 -0.88 13.05
C ARG A 100 16.24 -0.34 13.92
N GLY A 101 16.53 -0.10 15.18
CA GLY A 101 15.76 0.78 16.04
C GLY A 101 16.55 2.06 16.26
N VAL A 102 15.96 3.18 15.97
CA VAL A 102 16.57 4.51 16.15
C VAL A 102 15.64 5.39 16.97
N ASP A 103 16.19 6.42 17.60
CA ASP A 103 15.37 7.45 18.24
C ASP A 103 14.58 8.20 17.15
N ALA A 104 13.26 8.25 17.27
CA ALA A 104 12.41 8.88 16.28
C ALA A 104 12.64 10.40 16.20
N HIS A 105 13.11 11.04 17.28
CA HIS A 105 13.30 12.50 17.32
C HIS A 105 14.54 12.99 16.57
N ASP A 106 15.65 12.26 16.65
CA ASP A 106 16.95 12.70 16.10
C ASP A 106 17.62 11.68 15.18
N GLY A 107 17.06 10.47 15.03
CA GLY A 107 17.61 9.40 14.20
C GLY A 107 18.82 8.69 14.81
N SER A 108 19.18 8.98 16.07
CA SER A 108 20.31 8.32 16.74
C SER A 108 20.07 6.82 16.91
N ALA A 109 21.13 6.03 16.70
CA ALA A 109 21.02 4.59 16.74
C ALA A 109 20.80 4.08 18.17
N ILE A 110 19.77 3.24 18.38
CA ILE A 110 19.51 2.54 19.62
C ILE A 110 20.03 1.10 19.51
N TRP A 111 19.63 0.39 18.47
CA TRP A 111 20.05 -0.97 18.20
C TRP A 111 20.02 -1.29 16.70
N GLN A 112 20.71 -2.38 16.35
CA GLN A 112 20.71 -2.94 15.00
C GLN A 112 20.85 -4.45 15.08
N VAL A 113 20.13 -5.18 14.21
CA VAL A 113 20.24 -6.63 14.09
C VAL A 113 20.21 -7.05 12.63
N THR A 114 21.06 -8.04 12.29
CA THR A 114 21.04 -8.69 10.98
C THR A 114 20.29 -10.00 11.10
N LEU A 115 19.31 -10.23 10.24
CA LEU A 115 18.41 -11.38 10.29
C LEU A 115 18.85 -12.56 9.40
N GLY A 116 19.96 -12.41 8.71
CA GLY A 116 20.55 -13.38 7.79
C GLY A 116 20.84 -12.76 6.43
N ALA A 117 21.49 -13.51 5.55
CA ALA A 117 21.78 -13.01 4.20
C ALA A 117 20.47 -12.82 3.40
N PRO A 118 20.29 -11.69 2.70
CA PRO A 118 19.12 -11.49 1.85
C PRO A 118 19.23 -12.29 0.55
N VAL A 119 18.16 -12.32 -0.22
CA VAL A 119 18.17 -12.78 -1.62
C VAL A 119 18.74 -11.68 -2.49
N ASN A 120 19.59 -12.02 -3.45
CA ASN A 120 20.18 -11.08 -4.39
C ASN A 120 19.17 -10.68 -5.48
N GLY A 121 19.19 -9.41 -5.88
CA GLY A 121 18.43 -8.92 -7.00
C GLY A 121 18.84 -9.60 -8.30
N SER A 122 17.85 -10.00 -9.08
CA SER A 122 18.06 -10.63 -10.37
C SER A 122 16.81 -10.53 -11.25
N ALA A 123 16.96 -10.71 -12.56
CA ALA A 123 15.84 -10.75 -13.49
C ALA A 123 14.83 -11.89 -13.21
N LYS A 124 15.22 -12.90 -12.41
CA LYS A 124 14.29 -13.94 -11.94
C LYS A 124 13.28 -13.43 -10.92
N ILE A 125 13.59 -12.34 -10.21
CA ILE A 125 12.74 -11.79 -9.14
C ILE A 125 12.06 -10.51 -9.61
N ASP A 126 12.80 -9.67 -10.32
CA ASP A 126 12.36 -8.39 -10.83
C ASP A 126 13.01 -8.14 -12.19
N MET A 127 12.21 -8.07 -13.24
CA MET A 127 12.69 -7.89 -14.61
C MET A 127 13.50 -6.61 -14.79
N HIS A 128 13.25 -5.58 -13.98
CA HIS A 128 13.94 -4.28 -14.04
C HIS A 128 15.23 -4.24 -13.22
N THR A 129 15.43 -5.20 -12.34
CA THR A 129 16.63 -5.38 -11.50
C THR A 129 17.10 -4.12 -10.75
N ILE A 130 16.16 -3.25 -10.37
CA ILE A 130 16.51 -1.98 -9.67
C ILE A 130 16.91 -2.18 -8.21
N ASN A 131 16.42 -3.24 -7.57
CA ASN A 131 16.75 -3.57 -6.18
C ASN A 131 17.95 -4.52 -6.12
N GLN A 132 18.92 -4.22 -5.25
CA GLN A 132 20.11 -5.06 -5.05
C GLN A 132 19.79 -6.30 -4.23
N HIS A 133 18.88 -6.17 -3.27
CA HIS A 133 18.49 -7.22 -2.35
C HIS A 133 16.97 -7.31 -2.21
N TRP A 134 16.52 -8.50 -1.79
CA TRP A 134 15.13 -8.80 -1.53
C TRP A 134 15.02 -9.56 -0.20
N GLY A 135 15.05 -8.82 0.89
CA GLY A 135 15.04 -9.35 2.25
C GLY A 135 13.74 -9.05 2.98
N CYS A 136 13.75 -8.08 3.91
CA CYS A 136 12.58 -7.63 4.64
C CYS A 136 11.77 -6.66 3.77
N LEU A 137 10.95 -7.20 2.89
CA LEU A 137 10.20 -6.43 1.90
C LEU A 137 8.88 -5.87 2.45
N SER A 138 8.20 -6.65 3.31
CA SER A 138 6.92 -6.25 3.90
C SER A 138 7.08 -5.40 5.14
N THR A 139 6.12 -4.52 5.37
CA THR A 139 5.98 -3.84 6.67
C THR A 139 5.57 -4.86 7.72
N GLY A 140 6.31 -4.90 8.82
CA GLY A 140 5.99 -5.73 9.99
C GLY A 140 4.78 -5.19 10.77
N VAL A 141 4.57 -5.77 11.96
CA VAL A 141 3.59 -5.27 12.93
C VAL A 141 4.16 -5.32 14.35
N ILE A 142 3.88 -4.29 15.14
CA ILE A 142 4.29 -4.23 16.54
C ILE A 142 3.09 -4.56 17.44
N ASP A 143 3.27 -5.50 18.38
CA ASP A 143 2.36 -5.70 19.49
C ASP A 143 2.75 -4.74 20.63
N PRO A 144 1.96 -3.69 20.91
CA PRO A 144 2.31 -2.71 21.92
C PRO A 144 2.32 -3.27 23.35
N ASP A 145 1.50 -4.29 23.64
CA ASP A 145 1.40 -4.86 24.98
C ASP A 145 2.66 -5.62 25.38
N THR A 146 3.30 -6.27 24.42
CA THR A 146 4.53 -7.04 24.62
C THR A 146 5.77 -6.32 24.12
N GLN A 147 5.61 -5.18 23.43
CA GLN A 147 6.67 -4.42 22.76
C GLN A 147 7.50 -5.29 21.80
N ARG A 148 6.83 -6.16 21.04
CA ARG A 148 7.46 -7.08 20.10
C ARG A 148 7.12 -6.69 18.66
N LEU A 149 8.15 -6.68 17.83
CA LEU A 149 8.04 -6.59 16.37
C LEU A 149 7.93 -7.98 15.79
N TYR A 150 6.95 -8.20 14.93
CA TYR A 150 6.81 -9.36 14.06
C TYR A 150 7.17 -8.92 12.65
N GLN A 151 8.19 -9.55 12.07
CA GLN A 151 8.74 -9.18 10.77
C GLN A 151 8.98 -10.42 9.92
N VAL A 152 8.46 -10.41 8.67
CA VAL A 152 8.79 -11.47 7.70
C VAL A 152 9.91 -10.99 6.79
N CYS A 153 10.92 -11.84 6.61
CA CYS A 153 12.03 -11.56 5.71
C CYS A 153 12.40 -12.80 4.88
N TRP A 154 12.85 -12.54 3.66
CA TRP A 154 13.36 -13.56 2.75
C TRP A 154 14.85 -13.73 3.00
N VAL A 155 15.24 -14.92 3.45
CA VAL A 155 16.60 -15.21 3.92
C VAL A 155 17.20 -16.33 3.09
N SER A 156 18.46 -16.18 2.69
CA SER A 156 19.30 -17.22 2.10
C SER A 156 20.13 -17.90 3.20
N PRO A 157 19.70 -19.07 3.74
CA PRO A 157 20.37 -19.67 4.90
C PRO A 157 21.81 -20.10 4.64
N ASN A 158 22.15 -20.43 3.40
CA ASN A 158 23.50 -20.78 2.97
C ASN A 158 24.35 -19.57 2.54
N GLY A 159 23.79 -18.36 2.59
CA GLY A 159 24.48 -17.13 2.22
C GLY A 159 24.68 -16.91 0.71
N SER A 160 24.14 -17.78 -0.15
CA SER A 160 24.32 -17.66 -1.61
C SER A 160 23.58 -16.48 -2.23
N GLY A 161 22.48 -16.03 -1.59
CA GLY A 161 21.56 -15.06 -2.14
C GLY A 161 20.66 -15.62 -3.26
N ASP A 162 20.71 -16.94 -3.53
CA ASP A 162 19.89 -17.58 -4.55
C ASP A 162 18.44 -17.78 -4.06
N PRO A 163 17.42 -17.30 -4.78
CA PRO A 163 16.03 -17.46 -4.41
C PRO A 163 15.59 -18.93 -4.27
N GLU A 164 16.18 -19.86 -5.03
CA GLU A 164 15.82 -21.29 -4.97
C GLU A 164 16.18 -21.93 -3.62
N THR A 165 17.24 -21.46 -2.99
CA THR A 165 17.69 -21.96 -1.68
C THR A 165 17.15 -21.13 -0.51
N ALA A 166 16.59 -19.96 -0.79
CA ALA A 166 16.10 -19.04 0.22
C ALA A 166 14.74 -19.46 0.79
N ARG A 167 14.45 -18.99 2.00
CA ARG A 167 13.20 -19.27 2.72
C ARG A 167 12.67 -18.00 3.36
N TYR A 168 11.36 -17.90 3.53
CA TYR A 168 10.74 -16.86 4.34
C TYR A 168 10.66 -17.28 5.80
N PHE A 169 11.04 -16.35 6.68
CA PHE A 169 10.98 -16.56 8.12
C PHE A 169 10.21 -15.42 8.79
N MET A 170 9.37 -15.79 9.74
CA MET A 170 8.86 -14.87 10.75
C MET A 170 9.91 -14.69 11.85
N PHE A 171 10.34 -13.45 12.05
CA PHE A 171 11.18 -13.03 13.17
C PHE A 171 10.34 -12.33 14.21
N VAL A 172 10.62 -12.60 15.48
CA VAL A 172 10.02 -11.93 16.64
C VAL A 172 11.13 -11.22 17.40
N LEU A 173 11.12 -9.90 17.38
CA LEU A 173 12.17 -9.06 17.98
C LEU A 173 11.62 -8.20 19.11
N ASN A 174 12.40 -7.97 20.15
CA ASN A 174 12.09 -6.94 21.14
C ASN A 174 12.36 -5.56 20.56
N VAL A 175 11.41 -4.65 20.63
CA VAL A 175 11.57 -3.27 20.12
C VAL A 175 12.61 -2.48 20.92
N LYS A 176 12.80 -2.81 22.20
CA LYS A 176 13.74 -2.11 23.09
C LYS A 176 15.22 -2.29 22.73
N ASP A 177 15.60 -3.45 22.13
CA ASP A 177 17.01 -3.83 21.94
C ASP A 177 17.29 -4.65 20.67
N GLY A 178 16.26 -4.95 19.84
CA GLY A 178 16.38 -5.78 18.64
C GLY A 178 16.63 -7.26 18.91
N GLY A 179 16.62 -7.69 20.18
CA GLY A 179 16.88 -9.08 20.57
C GLY A 179 15.82 -10.04 20.02
N LYS A 180 16.25 -11.17 19.46
CA LYS A 180 15.36 -12.24 19.00
C LYS A 180 14.69 -12.90 20.19
N VAL A 181 13.35 -12.90 20.22
CA VAL A 181 12.55 -13.48 21.31
C VAL A 181 12.53 -15.00 21.24
N VAL A 182 12.45 -15.53 20.02
CA VAL A 182 12.43 -16.96 19.69
C VAL A 182 13.27 -17.22 18.45
N ALA A 183 13.59 -18.49 18.20
CA ALA A 183 14.19 -18.90 16.93
C ALA A 183 13.26 -18.50 15.76
N PRO A 184 13.80 -18.06 14.60
CA PRO A 184 13.00 -17.71 13.45
C PRO A 184 12.10 -18.86 13.00
N VAL A 185 10.83 -18.57 12.69
CA VAL A 185 9.84 -19.58 12.29
C VAL A 185 9.68 -19.54 10.78
N MET A 186 10.04 -20.63 10.11
CA MET A 186 9.93 -20.74 8.65
C MET A 186 8.46 -20.81 8.21
N LEU A 187 8.11 -20.06 7.18
CA LEU A 187 6.80 -20.15 6.52
C LEU A 187 6.78 -21.39 5.64
N THR A 188 5.89 -22.33 5.95
CA THR A 188 5.76 -23.63 5.28
C THR A 188 4.32 -24.12 5.29
N GLY A 189 4.00 -25.09 4.44
CA GLY A 189 2.69 -25.73 4.41
C GLY A 189 1.78 -25.17 3.34
N GLY A 190 0.52 -25.55 3.35
CA GLY A 190 -0.48 -25.15 2.36
C GLY A 190 -1.19 -26.34 1.70
N GLY A 191 -1.02 -27.54 2.19
CA GLY A 191 -1.70 -28.75 1.71
C GLY A 191 -1.12 -29.27 0.39
N GLN A 192 -1.95 -29.45 -0.63
CA GLN A 192 -1.53 -30.03 -1.93
C GLN A 192 -0.51 -29.16 -2.70
N GLN A 193 -0.49 -27.85 -2.43
CA GLN A 193 0.55 -26.93 -2.92
C GLN A 193 1.33 -26.42 -1.72
N ASP A 194 2.55 -26.88 -1.54
CA ASP A 194 3.43 -26.35 -0.50
C ASP A 194 3.89 -24.94 -0.81
N PHE A 195 4.04 -24.14 0.24
CA PHE A 195 4.57 -22.81 0.13
C PHE A 195 6.03 -22.85 -0.36
N ASN A 196 6.25 -22.58 -1.64
CA ASN A 196 7.57 -22.49 -2.24
C ASN A 196 8.07 -21.04 -2.21
N ALA A 197 9.06 -20.74 -1.37
CA ALA A 197 9.59 -19.39 -1.19
C ALA A 197 10.17 -18.78 -2.49
N ALA A 198 10.75 -19.59 -3.38
CA ALA A 198 11.31 -19.12 -4.65
C ALA A 198 10.25 -18.53 -5.60
N MET A 199 9.01 -18.97 -5.42
CA MET A 199 7.87 -18.52 -6.23
C MET A 199 7.04 -17.43 -5.56
N ARG A 200 7.42 -16.95 -4.38
CA ARG A 200 6.65 -16.00 -3.57
C ARG A 200 7.38 -14.67 -3.44
N LYS A 201 6.60 -13.60 -3.41
CA LYS A 201 7.08 -12.26 -3.08
C LYS A 201 6.19 -11.71 -1.95
N GLN A 202 6.69 -11.81 -0.71
CA GLN A 202 5.94 -11.37 0.46
C GLN A 202 6.17 -9.88 0.68
N ARG A 203 5.41 -9.05 -0.03
CA ARG A 203 5.41 -7.57 0.06
C ARG A 203 4.29 -7.06 0.94
N SER A 204 3.14 -7.72 0.91
CA SER A 204 1.94 -7.38 1.67
C SER A 204 2.25 -7.29 3.17
N SER A 205 1.90 -6.18 3.81
CA SER A 205 2.19 -5.93 5.22
C SER A 205 1.45 -6.87 6.16
N LEU A 206 2.01 -7.03 7.35
CA LEU A 206 1.41 -7.84 8.40
C LEU A 206 0.31 -7.07 9.14
N VAL A 207 -0.61 -7.80 9.77
CA VAL A 207 -1.64 -7.26 10.64
C VAL A 207 -1.71 -8.08 11.92
N LEU A 208 -1.88 -7.42 13.06
CA LEU A 208 -2.11 -8.04 14.35
C LEU A 208 -3.59 -7.96 14.70
N THR A 209 -4.23 -9.11 14.90
CA THR A 209 -5.63 -9.20 15.32
C THR A 209 -5.76 -9.92 16.66
N ASN A 210 -6.90 -9.75 17.31
CA ASN A 210 -7.27 -10.51 18.49
C ASN A 210 -8.62 -11.15 18.26
N VAL A 211 -8.62 -12.46 18.07
CA VAL A 211 -9.84 -13.24 17.84
C VAL A 211 -10.11 -14.11 19.06
N ASN A 212 -11.20 -13.84 19.78
CA ASN A 212 -11.59 -14.59 20.98
C ASN A 212 -10.45 -14.70 22.04
N GLY A 213 -9.70 -13.63 22.22
CA GLY A 213 -8.57 -13.59 23.16
C GLY A 213 -7.25 -14.16 22.61
N VAL A 214 -7.23 -14.70 21.42
CA VAL A 214 -6.02 -15.20 20.76
C VAL A 214 -5.45 -14.13 19.85
N LYS A 215 -4.33 -13.52 20.26
CA LYS A 215 -3.56 -12.61 19.40
C LYS A 215 -2.89 -13.37 18.26
N THR A 216 -3.08 -12.91 17.06
CA THR A 216 -2.59 -13.57 15.85
C THR A 216 -2.04 -12.56 14.87
N VAL A 217 -0.82 -12.79 14.38
CA VAL A 217 -0.27 -12.06 13.24
C VAL A 217 -0.70 -12.76 11.96
N LEU A 218 -1.28 -12.00 11.06
CA LEU A 218 -1.74 -12.47 9.76
C LEU A 218 -0.98 -11.73 8.65
N GLY A 219 -0.67 -12.44 7.58
CA GLY A 219 -0.02 -11.88 6.41
C GLY A 219 -0.34 -12.68 5.16
N CYS A 220 -0.09 -12.08 4.00
CA CYS A 220 -0.27 -12.74 2.71
C CYS A 220 0.95 -12.51 1.82
N SER A 221 1.09 -13.30 0.77
CA SER A 221 2.15 -13.17 -0.23
C SER A 221 1.59 -13.09 -1.64
N GLY A 222 2.25 -12.29 -2.47
CA GLY A 222 2.14 -12.37 -3.90
C GLY A 222 3.04 -13.46 -4.48
N THR A 223 3.22 -13.41 -5.78
CA THR A 223 4.05 -14.32 -6.55
C THR A 223 5.23 -13.57 -7.18
N VAL A 224 6.33 -14.24 -7.44
CA VAL A 224 7.47 -13.67 -8.19
C VAL A 224 7.06 -13.44 -9.63
N TYR A 225 6.43 -14.45 -10.24
CA TYR A 225 5.76 -14.35 -11.54
C TYR A 225 4.27 -14.34 -11.29
N GLU A 226 3.53 -13.52 -12.00
CA GLU A 226 2.07 -13.44 -11.86
C GLU A 226 1.41 -14.76 -12.25
N THR A 227 1.97 -15.43 -13.25
CA THR A 227 1.47 -16.67 -13.82
C THR A 227 2.61 -17.68 -13.98
N GLY A 228 2.26 -18.94 -14.14
CA GLY A 228 3.21 -20.03 -14.34
C GLY A 228 3.08 -21.11 -13.27
N ALA A 229 3.60 -22.29 -13.56
CA ALA A 229 3.50 -23.42 -12.67
C ALA A 229 4.03 -23.09 -11.25
N GLY A 230 3.18 -23.24 -10.25
CA GLY A 230 3.49 -22.95 -8.85
C GLY A 230 3.32 -21.48 -8.44
N ALA A 231 2.97 -20.56 -9.36
CA ALA A 231 2.58 -19.21 -8.97
C ALA A 231 1.21 -19.24 -8.28
N ALA A 232 1.18 -19.03 -6.98
CA ALA A 232 -0.06 -18.98 -6.18
C ALA A 232 0.09 -18.01 -5.02
N GLY A 233 -0.92 -17.18 -4.78
CA GLY A 233 -1.01 -16.36 -3.57
C GLY A 233 -1.26 -17.23 -2.34
N TYR A 234 -0.74 -16.81 -1.19
CA TYR A 234 -0.94 -17.47 0.10
C TYR A 234 -1.25 -16.47 1.19
N CYS A 235 -2.08 -16.86 2.15
CA CYS A 235 -2.20 -16.17 3.42
C CYS A 235 -1.84 -17.11 4.58
N PHE A 236 -1.33 -16.56 5.68
CA PHE A 236 -0.87 -17.32 6.82
C PHE A 236 -1.31 -16.69 8.14
N ALA A 237 -1.36 -17.50 9.18
CA ALA A 237 -1.62 -17.08 10.56
C ALA A 237 -0.52 -17.57 11.49
N PHE A 238 -0.01 -16.67 12.32
CA PHE A 238 1.00 -16.91 13.32
C PHE A 238 0.46 -16.56 14.70
N ASP A 239 0.38 -17.54 15.59
CA ASP A 239 -0.10 -17.38 16.95
C ASP A 239 1.02 -16.75 17.81
N VAL A 240 0.71 -15.59 18.38
CA VAL A 240 1.66 -14.78 19.19
C VAL A 240 2.02 -15.46 20.50
N ALA A 241 1.08 -16.15 21.14
CA ALA A 241 1.29 -16.72 22.47
C ALA A 241 2.25 -17.91 22.43
N ILE A 242 2.14 -18.75 21.41
CA ILE A 242 2.96 -19.96 21.26
C ILE A 242 4.11 -19.79 20.25
N ASN A 243 4.17 -18.62 19.57
CA ASN A 243 5.16 -18.28 18.53
C ASN A 243 5.26 -19.35 17.44
N LYS A 244 4.11 -19.72 16.86
CA LYS A 244 4.04 -20.75 15.81
C LYS A 244 3.15 -20.33 14.65
N LEU A 245 3.51 -20.76 13.45
CA LEU A 245 2.63 -20.78 12.31
C LEU A 245 1.51 -21.79 12.57
N THR A 246 0.25 -21.34 12.56
CA THR A 246 -0.91 -22.13 12.91
C THR A 246 -1.83 -22.44 11.74
N ALA A 247 -1.81 -21.62 10.70
CA ALA A 247 -2.55 -21.86 9.47
C ALA A 247 -1.81 -21.32 8.26
N MET A 248 -2.00 -21.98 7.11
CA MET A 248 -1.55 -21.55 5.79
C MET A 248 -2.69 -21.84 4.82
N LEU A 249 -3.07 -20.81 4.03
CA LEU A 249 -4.16 -20.87 3.07
C LEU A 249 -3.63 -20.53 1.67
N PRO A 250 -3.56 -21.48 0.73
CA PRO A 250 -3.39 -21.15 -0.69
C PRO A 250 -4.68 -20.47 -1.20
N LEU A 251 -4.53 -19.40 -1.99
CA LEU A 251 -5.64 -18.65 -2.57
C LEU A 251 -6.07 -19.19 -3.94
N THR A 252 -5.39 -20.21 -4.43
CA THR A 252 -5.76 -20.93 -5.64
C THR A 252 -5.18 -22.34 -5.60
N ALA A 253 -5.91 -23.29 -6.18
CA ALA A 253 -5.39 -24.62 -6.50
C ALA A 253 -4.71 -24.64 -7.88
N GLY A 254 -4.91 -23.60 -8.68
CA GLY A 254 -4.30 -23.37 -9.99
C GLY A 254 -3.13 -22.40 -9.93
N GLU A 255 -3.21 -21.30 -10.68
CA GLU A 255 -2.15 -20.30 -10.79
C GLU A 255 -2.68 -18.89 -10.42
N GLY A 256 -1.80 -18.02 -9.95
CA GLY A 256 -2.07 -16.61 -9.70
C GLY A 256 -2.67 -16.32 -8.32
N ALA A 257 -3.67 -15.45 -8.26
CA ALA A 257 -4.30 -14.95 -7.03
C ALA A 257 -3.28 -14.36 -6.02
N GLY A 258 -2.23 -13.72 -6.53
CA GLY A 258 -1.18 -13.09 -5.71
C GLY A 258 -1.72 -11.91 -4.90
N VAL A 259 -1.15 -11.66 -3.73
CA VAL A 259 -1.52 -10.55 -2.85
C VAL A 259 -0.35 -9.59 -2.74
N TRP A 260 -0.40 -8.51 -3.51
CA TRP A 260 0.64 -7.46 -3.52
C TRP A 260 0.19 -6.18 -2.85
N MET A 261 -0.93 -5.63 -3.26
CA MET A 261 -1.62 -4.43 -2.76
C MET A 261 -0.68 -3.23 -2.54
N GLY A 262 0.32 -3.04 -3.43
CA GLY A 262 1.32 -1.98 -3.26
C GLY A 262 2.04 -2.02 -1.90
N GLY A 263 2.18 -3.20 -1.29
CA GLY A 263 2.74 -3.38 0.04
C GLY A 263 1.76 -3.12 1.20
N GLN A 264 0.52 -2.69 0.93
CA GLN A 264 -0.44 -2.28 1.96
C GLN A 264 -0.80 -3.41 2.93
N GLY A 265 -1.05 -4.61 2.42
CA GLY A 265 -1.56 -5.70 3.22
C GLY A 265 -3.07 -5.64 3.47
N ALA A 266 -3.61 -6.71 4.04
CA ALA A 266 -5.02 -6.80 4.36
C ALA A 266 -5.43 -5.75 5.40
N ALA A 267 -6.64 -5.18 5.25
CA ALA A 267 -7.32 -4.50 6.35
C ALA A 267 -7.96 -5.53 7.29
N ALA A 268 -8.15 -5.19 8.56
CA ALA A 268 -8.83 -6.06 9.52
C ALA A 268 -9.86 -5.29 10.34
N ASP A 269 -11.03 -5.91 10.55
CA ASP A 269 -12.04 -5.38 11.44
C ASP A 269 -11.83 -5.83 12.91
N ASP A 270 -12.63 -5.28 13.84
CA ASP A 270 -12.55 -5.61 15.27
C ASP A 270 -12.93 -7.07 15.58
N GLN A 271 -13.50 -7.78 14.63
CA GLN A 271 -13.83 -9.20 14.74
C GLN A 271 -12.69 -10.11 14.22
N GLY A 272 -11.58 -9.50 13.73
CA GLY A 272 -10.45 -10.20 13.15
C GLY A 272 -10.70 -10.78 11.76
N ASN A 273 -11.72 -10.32 11.05
CA ASN A 273 -11.85 -10.64 9.63
C ASN A 273 -10.85 -9.80 8.83
N LEU A 274 -10.24 -10.42 7.81
CA LEU A 274 -9.35 -9.76 6.89
C LEU A 274 -10.06 -9.42 5.58
N TYR A 275 -9.72 -8.27 5.04
CA TYR A 275 -10.23 -7.77 3.76
C TYR A 275 -9.04 -7.49 2.84
N LEU A 276 -9.00 -8.15 1.71
CA LEU A 276 -7.87 -8.08 0.77
C LEU A 276 -8.32 -8.24 -0.67
N ILE A 277 -7.44 -7.85 -1.58
CA ILE A 277 -7.63 -7.96 -3.02
C ILE A 277 -6.55 -8.86 -3.59
N THR A 278 -6.92 -9.75 -4.50
CA THR A 278 -6.00 -10.62 -5.24
C THR A 278 -5.81 -10.11 -6.66
N GLY A 279 -4.65 -10.36 -7.25
CA GLY A 279 -4.37 -10.08 -8.65
C GLY A 279 -4.75 -11.24 -9.58
N ASN A 280 -4.22 -11.21 -10.79
CA ASN A 280 -4.47 -12.19 -11.85
C ASN A 280 -4.46 -13.63 -11.36
N GLY A 281 -5.32 -14.46 -11.90
CA GLY A 281 -5.35 -15.88 -11.55
C GLY A 281 -6.65 -16.57 -11.90
N ASP A 282 -6.66 -17.87 -11.68
CA ASP A 282 -7.86 -18.67 -11.86
C ASP A 282 -8.96 -18.27 -10.86
N PHE A 283 -10.21 -18.31 -11.32
CA PHE A 283 -11.38 -18.02 -10.50
C PHE A 283 -12.48 -19.08 -10.73
N ASP A 284 -12.96 -19.70 -9.64
CA ASP A 284 -14.09 -20.63 -9.65
C ASP A 284 -15.18 -20.28 -8.62
N GLY A 285 -14.94 -19.25 -7.79
CA GLY A 285 -15.83 -18.83 -6.72
C GLY A 285 -15.90 -19.80 -5.54
N LYS A 286 -14.93 -20.72 -5.40
CA LYS A 286 -14.89 -21.74 -4.34
C LYS A 286 -13.49 -21.95 -3.78
N THR A 287 -12.51 -22.19 -4.64
CA THR A 287 -11.13 -22.54 -4.28
C THR A 287 -10.07 -21.75 -5.04
N GLN A 288 -10.47 -20.98 -6.03
CA GLN A 288 -9.61 -20.21 -6.92
C GLN A 288 -10.11 -18.76 -6.95
N TRP A 289 -9.28 -17.85 -6.50
CA TRP A 289 -9.65 -16.49 -6.13
C TRP A 289 -8.85 -15.42 -6.89
N GLY A 290 -8.60 -15.62 -8.18
CA GLY A 290 -8.01 -14.57 -9.02
C GLY A 290 -8.92 -13.35 -9.12
N GLU A 291 -8.33 -12.15 -9.17
CA GLU A 291 -9.01 -10.86 -9.33
C GLU A 291 -10.24 -10.70 -8.43
N SER A 292 -10.08 -11.00 -7.14
CA SER A 292 -11.19 -11.05 -6.19
C SER A 292 -10.96 -10.17 -4.97
N PHE A 293 -12.04 -9.56 -4.47
CA PHE A 293 -12.09 -9.00 -3.13
C PHE A 293 -12.53 -10.09 -2.16
N LEU A 294 -11.70 -10.36 -1.16
CA LEU A 294 -11.90 -11.47 -0.24
C LEU A 294 -12.11 -10.99 1.19
N LYS A 295 -13.01 -11.66 1.89
CA LYS A 295 -13.11 -11.64 3.35
C LYS A 295 -12.60 -12.97 3.88
N LEU A 296 -11.49 -12.95 4.61
CA LEU A 296 -10.96 -14.12 5.29
C LEU A 296 -11.33 -14.09 6.78
N ARG A 297 -11.48 -15.28 7.35
CA ARG A 297 -11.63 -15.45 8.80
C ARG A 297 -10.60 -16.44 9.33
N TYR A 298 -9.88 -16.00 10.35
CA TYR A 298 -9.08 -16.87 11.17
C TYR A 298 -9.93 -17.46 12.31
N THR A 299 -9.85 -18.77 12.50
CA THR A 299 -10.45 -19.45 13.64
C THR A 299 -9.32 -20.08 14.45
N PRO A 300 -9.09 -19.61 15.70
CA PRO A 300 -8.06 -20.20 16.57
C PRO A 300 -8.30 -21.68 16.86
N PRO A 301 -7.26 -22.41 17.28
CA PRO A 301 -7.42 -23.79 17.68
C PRO A 301 -8.30 -23.88 18.92
N ALA A 302 -9.28 -24.77 18.91
CA ALA A 302 -10.20 -24.98 20.03
C ALA A 302 -10.71 -26.42 20.06
N ASN A 303 -10.92 -26.99 21.25
CA ASN A 303 -11.55 -28.30 21.45
C ASN A 303 -10.89 -29.44 20.63
N GLY A 304 -9.56 -29.46 20.56
CA GLY A 304 -8.79 -30.44 19.78
C GLY A 304 -8.79 -30.23 18.26
N LYS A 305 -9.49 -29.21 17.75
CA LYS A 305 -9.45 -28.82 16.34
C LYS A 305 -8.25 -27.90 16.07
N LYS A 306 -7.63 -28.08 14.90
CA LYS A 306 -6.56 -27.18 14.44
C LYS A 306 -7.13 -25.80 14.09
N ALA A 307 -6.27 -24.78 14.16
CA ALA A 307 -6.57 -23.46 13.62
C ALA A 307 -6.91 -23.54 12.12
N THR A 308 -7.77 -22.66 11.66
CA THR A 308 -8.10 -22.52 10.22
C THR A 308 -8.07 -21.09 9.78
N LEU A 309 -7.70 -20.86 8.53
CA LEU A 309 -7.87 -19.61 7.82
C LEU A 309 -8.65 -19.93 6.55
N ALA A 310 -9.76 -19.22 6.32
CA ALA A 310 -10.66 -19.54 5.22
C ALA A 310 -11.29 -18.29 4.60
N VAL A 311 -11.58 -18.34 3.30
CA VAL A 311 -12.44 -17.36 2.62
C VAL A 311 -13.87 -17.60 3.08
N VAL A 312 -14.51 -16.56 3.64
CA VAL A 312 -15.89 -16.62 4.17
C VAL A 312 -16.87 -15.79 3.36
N ASP A 313 -16.38 -14.83 2.58
CA ASP A 313 -17.18 -14.05 1.64
C ASP A 313 -16.25 -13.47 0.56
N HIS A 314 -16.81 -13.11 -0.58
CA HIS A 314 -16.05 -12.57 -1.69
C HIS A 314 -16.90 -11.82 -2.72
N TRP A 315 -16.25 -11.01 -3.53
CA TRP A 315 -16.81 -10.35 -4.71
C TRP A 315 -15.74 -10.21 -5.79
N THR A 316 -16.13 -10.25 -7.07
CA THR A 316 -15.23 -9.95 -8.19
C THR A 316 -15.89 -8.99 -9.17
N PRO A 317 -15.12 -8.03 -9.75
CA PRO A 317 -15.62 -7.13 -10.77
C PRO A 317 -15.86 -7.81 -12.13
N TRP A 318 -15.22 -8.95 -12.34
CA TRP A 318 -15.20 -9.61 -13.65
C TRP A 318 -16.48 -10.33 -13.95
N THR A 319 -16.94 -10.20 -15.18
CA THR A 319 -18.23 -10.68 -15.63
C THR A 319 -18.13 -11.44 -16.95
N ASP A 320 -16.94 -11.54 -17.53
CA ASP A 320 -16.74 -12.36 -18.72
C ASP A 320 -16.66 -13.85 -18.36
N PHE A 321 -17.61 -14.55 -18.88
CA PHE A 321 -17.86 -15.95 -18.55
C PHE A 321 -17.10 -16.94 -19.41
N ALA A 322 -16.75 -16.54 -20.63
CA ALA A 322 -16.12 -17.44 -21.59
C ALA A 322 -14.68 -17.80 -21.19
N ARG A 323 -14.06 -16.95 -20.37
CA ARG A 323 -12.65 -17.05 -20.03
C ARG A 323 -12.34 -17.01 -18.54
N VAL A 324 -13.34 -16.87 -17.67
CA VAL A 324 -13.13 -16.92 -16.22
C VAL A 324 -12.50 -18.25 -15.83
N GLY A 325 -11.36 -18.20 -15.14
CA GLY A 325 -10.61 -19.39 -14.75
C GLY A 325 -9.85 -20.08 -15.86
N LYS A 326 -9.72 -19.46 -17.04
CA LYS A 326 -8.87 -19.97 -18.11
C LYS A 326 -7.69 -19.05 -18.33
N LYS A 327 -6.51 -19.60 -18.15
CA LYS A 327 -5.28 -18.94 -18.58
C LYS A 327 -5.38 -18.65 -20.08
N PRO A 328 -4.95 -17.48 -20.57
CA PRO A 328 -4.78 -17.25 -22.00
C PRO A 328 -3.92 -18.36 -22.59
N GLU A 329 -4.32 -18.92 -23.70
CA GLU A 329 -3.45 -19.85 -24.41
C GLU A 329 -2.12 -19.14 -24.65
N ALA A 330 -1.02 -19.76 -24.25
CA ALA A 330 0.31 -19.21 -24.47
C ALA A 330 0.43 -18.90 -25.96
N GLU A 331 0.64 -17.65 -26.31
CA GLU A 331 0.89 -17.28 -27.68
C GLU A 331 2.06 -18.15 -28.22
N PRO A 332 1.92 -18.74 -29.39
CA PRO A 332 3.00 -19.51 -29.95
C PRO A 332 4.24 -18.61 -30.06
N ALA A 333 5.39 -19.13 -29.69
CA ALA A 333 6.70 -18.44 -29.60
C ALA A 333 7.14 -17.66 -30.87
N LYS A 334 6.28 -17.57 -31.88
CA LYS A 334 6.50 -16.84 -33.14
C LYS A 334 6.44 -15.31 -33.02
N LEU A 335 5.95 -14.75 -31.92
CA LEU A 335 5.91 -13.29 -31.74
C LEU A 335 7.21 -12.65 -31.25
N ALA A 336 8.20 -13.45 -30.86
CA ALA A 336 9.56 -12.96 -30.59
C ALA A 336 10.28 -12.38 -31.82
N GLY A 337 9.74 -12.58 -33.05
CA GLY A 337 10.27 -12.10 -34.32
C GLY A 337 9.43 -11.03 -35.03
N ALA A 338 8.34 -10.56 -34.46
CA ALA A 338 7.57 -9.47 -35.06
C ALA A 338 8.39 -8.18 -34.99
N SER A 339 8.74 -7.65 -36.17
CA SER A 339 9.40 -6.35 -36.32
C SER A 339 8.72 -5.29 -35.49
N ALA A 340 9.54 -4.46 -34.83
CA ALA A 340 9.08 -3.33 -34.01
C ALA A 340 7.99 -2.52 -34.73
N PRO A 341 6.94 -2.07 -34.02
CA PRO A 341 5.98 -1.16 -34.61
C PRO A 341 6.71 0.09 -35.12
N SER A 342 6.27 0.60 -36.25
CA SER A 342 6.73 1.86 -36.83
C SER A 342 6.75 2.97 -35.77
N GLU A 343 7.74 3.82 -35.85
CA GLU A 343 8.07 4.94 -34.97
C GLU A 343 6.84 5.59 -34.32
N GLY A 344 6.85 5.66 -32.98
CA GLY A 344 5.88 6.43 -32.17
C GLY A 344 5.19 5.67 -31.04
N VAL A 345 5.21 4.33 -31.03
CA VAL A 345 4.56 3.57 -29.94
C VAL A 345 5.62 2.75 -29.21
N LYS A 346 6.09 3.26 -28.08
CA LYS A 346 6.94 2.46 -27.18
C LYS A 346 6.09 1.35 -26.55
N ARG A 347 6.61 0.11 -26.60
CA ARG A 347 5.99 -1.03 -25.91
C ARG A 347 5.86 -0.74 -24.42
N PRO A 348 4.78 -1.23 -23.78
CA PRO A 348 4.71 -1.18 -22.32
C PRO A 348 5.92 -1.91 -21.72
N VAL A 349 6.62 -1.23 -20.85
CA VAL A 349 7.68 -1.82 -20.04
C VAL A 349 7.06 -2.12 -18.68
N GLY A 350 6.31 -3.19 -18.62
CA GLY A 350 5.71 -3.69 -17.39
C GLY A 350 5.21 -5.11 -17.69
N GLY A 351 5.23 -5.99 -16.71
CA GLY A 351 4.99 -7.45 -16.85
C GLY A 351 3.68 -7.91 -17.49
N GLY A 352 2.97 -7.03 -18.18
CA GLY A 352 1.84 -7.36 -19.02
C GLY A 352 2.28 -8.02 -20.33
N MET A 353 1.51 -8.96 -20.83
CA MET A 353 1.74 -9.55 -22.16
C MET A 353 1.77 -8.44 -23.21
N ALA A 354 2.85 -8.36 -23.99
CA ALA A 354 2.95 -7.46 -25.14
C ALA A 354 1.84 -7.83 -26.16
N MET A 355 0.81 -6.99 -26.26
CA MET A 355 -0.33 -7.23 -27.12
C MET A 355 -0.14 -6.53 -28.46
N PRO A 356 -0.51 -7.17 -29.59
CA PRO A 356 -0.45 -6.52 -30.88
C PRO A 356 -1.50 -5.39 -30.98
N LEU A 357 -1.05 -4.19 -31.30
CA LEU A 357 -1.90 -3.00 -31.49
C LEU A 357 -2.90 -3.13 -32.65
N LYS A 358 -2.86 -4.22 -33.41
CA LYS A 358 -3.55 -4.36 -34.69
C LYS A 358 -5.08 -4.31 -34.63
N ASN A 359 -5.68 -4.59 -33.49
CA ASN A 359 -7.13 -4.65 -33.31
C ASN A 359 -7.66 -3.76 -32.19
N ALA A 360 -6.83 -2.85 -31.67
CA ALA A 360 -7.26 -1.96 -30.61
C ALA A 360 -8.32 -0.97 -31.11
N LYS A 361 -9.42 -0.85 -30.36
CA LYS A 361 -10.41 0.20 -30.55
C LYS A 361 -10.30 1.20 -29.41
N LEU A 362 -10.21 2.48 -29.76
CA LEU A 362 -10.31 3.57 -28.80
C LEU A 362 -11.77 3.69 -28.37
N VAL A 363 -12.04 3.52 -27.10
CA VAL A 363 -13.33 3.83 -26.51
C VAL A 363 -13.25 5.24 -25.92
N ALA A 364 -14.26 6.04 -26.28
CA ALA A 364 -14.28 7.47 -26.08
C ALA A 364 -14.49 7.88 -24.61
N ASN A 365 -13.56 7.54 -23.74
CA ASN A 365 -13.31 8.38 -22.58
C ASN A 365 -12.07 9.19 -22.87
N VAL A 366 -12.16 10.46 -22.68
CA VAL A 366 -11.04 11.38 -22.80
C VAL A 366 -10.67 11.84 -21.40
N ASN A 367 -9.38 11.82 -21.10
CA ASN A 367 -8.90 12.45 -19.89
C ASN A 367 -9.11 13.98 -19.96
N ASP A 368 -8.77 14.66 -18.89
CA ASP A 368 -8.79 16.12 -18.75
C ASP A 368 -7.97 16.88 -19.82
N ARG A 369 -7.20 16.17 -20.67
CA ARG A 369 -6.45 16.70 -21.82
C ARG A 369 -7.09 16.38 -23.17
N GLY A 370 -8.25 15.78 -23.18
CA GLY A 370 -8.90 15.36 -24.40
C GLY A 370 -8.27 14.13 -25.07
N MET A 371 -7.40 13.39 -24.34
CA MET A 371 -6.76 12.18 -24.86
C MET A 371 -7.61 10.95 -24.53
N PRO A 372 -7.75 10.01 -25.46
CA PRO A 372 -8.45 8.75 -25.20
C PRO A 372 -7.73 7.97 -24.11
N THR A 373 -8.47 7.53 -23.10
CA THR A 373 -7.92 6.85 -21.91
C THR A 373 -8.11 5.36 -21.93
N LEU A 374 -8.91 4.82 -22.84
CA LEU A 374 -9.22 3.40 -22.89
C LEU A 374 -8.94 2.84 -24.28
N LEU A 375 -8.09 1.83 -24.33
CA LEU A 375 -7.92 0.98 -25.48
C LEU A 375 -8.65 -0.34 -25.24
N VAL A 376 -9.49 -0.73 -26.17
CA VAL A 376 -10.23 -2.00 -26.11
C VAL A 376 -9.63 -2.99 -27.09
N TYR A 377 -9.25 -4.14 -26.58
CA TYR A 377 -8.68 -5.23 -27.35
C TYR A 377 -9.65 -6.41 -27.35
N PRO A 378 -10.39 -6.66 -28.42
CA PRO A 378 -11.39 -7.71 -28.45
C PRO A 378 -10.82 -9.14 -28.29
N GLU A 379 -9.53 -9.31 -28.45
CA GLU A 379 -8.85 -10.61 -28.41
C GLU A 379 -8.03 -10.84 -27.13
N MET A 380 -8.06 -9.91 -26.15
CA MET A 380 -7.33 -10.07 -24.91
C MET A 380 -7.96 -11.12 -23.99
N ALA A 381 -7.14 -11.69 -23.12
CA ALA A 381 -7.62 -12.39 -21.96
C ALA A 381 -8.55 -11.47 -21.16
N THR A 382 -9.63 -12.01 -20.66
CA THR A 382 -10.66 -11.30 -19.91
C THR A 382 -10.85 -11.93 -18.55
N GLY A 383 -11.61 -11.28 -17.71
CA GLY A 383 -11.86 -11.74 -16.35
C GLY A 383 -10.57 -11.82 -15.54
N ALA A 384 -10.41 -12.89 -14.80
CA ALA A 384 -9.32 -13.09 -13.85
C ALA A 384 -7.89 -13.10 -14.44
N TRP A 385 -7.75 -12.97 -15.76
CA TRP A 385 -6.47 -12.99 -16.47
C TRP A 385 -6.22 -11.77 -17.35
N ALA A 386 -7.00 -10.70 -17.13
CA ALA A 386 -6.93 -9.51 -17.96
C ALA A 386 -5.71 -8.61 -17.70
N ASP A 387 -4.81 -8.95 -16.78
CA ASP A 387 -3.68 -8.13 -16.31
C ASP A 387 -4.14 -6.76 -15.76
N GLU A 388 -5.33 -6.74 -15.20
CA GLU A 388 -5.86 -5.54 -14.56
C GLU A 388 -5.30 -5.35 -13.16
N ASP A 389 -4.53 -6.35 -12.68
CA ASP A 389 -3.89 -6.34 -11.35
C ASP A 389 -4.78 -5.63 -10.33
N TRP A 390 -6.01 -6.13 -10.22
CA TRP A 390 -6.94 -5.53 -9.27
C TRP A 390 -6.36 -5.53 -7.85
N GLY A 391 -5.51 -6.50 -7.57
CA GLY A 391 -4.66 -6.56 -6.40
C GLY A 391 -3.48 -5.57 -6.35
N SER A 392 -3.35 -4.62 -7.29
CA SER A 392 -2.25 -3.65 -7.26
C SER A 392 -2.39 -2.63 -6.12
N ALA A 393 -3.61 -2.27 -5.74
CA ALA A 393 -3.93 -1.42 -4.60
C ALA A 393 -4.54 -2.21 -3.44
N GLY A 394 -4.41 -1.70 -2.22
CA GLY A 394 -5.14 -2.21 -1.06
C GLY A 394 -6.53 -1.57 -0.93
N PRO A 395 -7.48 -2.22 -0.23
CA PRO A 395 -8.80 -1.66 -0.02
C PRO A 395 -8.78 -0.55 1.03
N ALA A 396 -9.53 0.52 0.81
CA ALA A 396 -9.87 1.51 1.82
C ALA A 396 -11.11 1.04 2.58
N CYS A 397 -10.94 0.52 3.80
CA CYS A 397 -12.03 -0.06 4.57
C CYS A 397 -12.59 0.91 5.61
N LEU A 398 -13.72 1.53 5.29
CA LEU A 398 -14.48 2.43 6.13
C LEU A 398 -15.41 1.62 7.05
N PHE A 399 -14.85 0.95 8.04
CA PHE A 399 -15.61 0.03 8.90
C PHE A 399 -16.75 0.71 9.67
N ALA A 400 -16.61 2.01 9.98
CA ALA A 400 -17.67 2.79 10.63
C ALA A 400 -18.98 2.85 9.83
N ILE A 401 -18.92 2.68 8.50
CA ILE A 401 -20.09 2.63 7.62
C ILE A 401 -20.26 1.25 6.96
N GLY A 402 -19.45 0.27 7.31
CA GLY A 402 -19.53 -1.09 6.80
C GLY A 402 -19.23 -1.24 5.30
N VAL A 403 -18.35 -0.41 4.75
CA VAL A 403 -17.98 -0.41 3.33
C VAL A 403 -16.46 -0.41 3.16
N CYS A 404 -15.95 -1.25 2.27
CA CYS A 404 -14.60 -1.13 1.72
C CYS A 404 -14.68 -0.64 0.27
N VAL A 405 -13.81 0.29 -0.10
CA VAL A 405 -13.62 0.72 -1.49
C VAL A 405 -12.41 -0.01 -2.04
N ALA A 406 -12.64 -0.88 -3.00
CA ALA A 406 -11.61 -1.62 -3.71
C ALA A 406 -11.33 -1.00 -5.07
N SER A 407 -10.08 -0.99 -5.51
CA SER A 407 -9.65 -0.48 -6.82
C SER A 407 -8.31 -1.10 -7.19
N GLY A 408 -7.95 -1.05 -8.46
CA GLY A 408 -6.70 -1.60 -8.98
C GLY A 408 -6.22 -0.88 -10.25
N LYS A 409 -5.60 -1.58 -11.16
CA LYS A 409 -5.15 -1.02 -12.44
C LYS A 409 -6.30 -0.56 -13.34
N ASP A 410 -7.50 -1.09 -13.15
CA ASP A 410 -8.69 -0.60 -13.85
C ASP A 410 -9.08 0.85 -13.46
N GLY A 411 -8.54 1.39 -12.35
CA GLY A 411 -8.83 2.72 -11.86
C GLY A 411 -10.27 2.94 -11.42
N ILE A 412 -11.04 1.86 -11.29
CA ILE A 412 -12.46 1.88 -10.88
C ILE A 412 -12.56 1.61 -9.39
N ALA A 413 -13.33 2.41 -8.69
CA ALA A 413 -13.65 2.21 -7.29
C ALA A 413 -14.94 1.39 -7.15
N TYR A 414 -14.84 0.28 -6.46
CA TYR A 414 -15.97 -0.61 -6.15
C TYR A 414 -16.29 -0.53 -4.66
N PRO A 415 -17.41 0.12 -4.28
CA PRO A 415 -17.83 0.16 -2.87
C PRO A 415 -18.50 -1.16 -2.49
N ILE A 416 -17.83 -1.95 -1.65
CA ILE A 416 -18.22 -3.30 -1.28
C ILE A 416 -18.67 -3.34 0.18
N ARG A 417 -19.85 -3.94 0.47
CA ARG A 417 -20.33 -4.10 1.85
C ARG A 417 -19.53 -5.17 2.59
N THR A 418 -19.07 -4.84 3.80
CA THR A 418 -18.29 -5.78 4.62
C THR A 418 -19.14 -6.89 5.24
N ALA A 419 -20.45 -6.65 5.45
CA ALA A 419 -21.36 -7.61 6.03
C ALA A 419 -21.80 -8.69 5.04
N ASN A 420 -21.97 -8.33 3.76
CA ASN A 420 -22.38 -9.23 2.69
C ASN A 420 -21.86 -8.72 1.35
N MET A 421 -20.81 -9.34 0.85
CA MET A 421 -20.19 -9.01 -0.44
C MET A 421 -20.97 -9.58 -1.62
N GLY A 422 -21.87 -10.51 -1.35
CA GLY A 422 -22.76 -11.10 -2.34
C GLY A 422 -22.29 -12.43 -2.93
N GLY A 423 -21.10 -12.94 -2.59
CA GLY A 423 -20.65 -14.28 -2.97
C GLY A 423 -20.75 -14.53 -4.47
N THR A 424 -19.95 -13.85 -5.28
CA THR A 424 -19.98 -14.01 -6.74
C THR A 424 -19.67 -15.45 -7.13
N THR A 425 -20.54 -16.06 -7.90
CA THR A 425 -20.36 -17.41 -8.43
C THR A 425 -20.09 -17.38 -9.93
N VAL A 426 -19.48 -18.44 -10.46
CA VAL A 426 -19.30 -18.60 -11.91
C VAL A 426 -20.65 -18.45 -12.64
N ALA A 427 -21.74 -18.99 -12.11
CA ALA A 427 -23.08 -18.80 -12.68
C ALA A 427 -23.59 -17.34 -12.55
N GLY A 428 -23.27 -16.67 -11.47
CA GLY A 428 -23.64 -15.26 -11.22
C GLY A 428 -22.95 -14.27 -12.12
N LEU A 429 -21.75 -14.58 -12.62
CA LEU A 429 -21.01 -13.73 -13.55
C LEU A 429 -21.70 -13.57 -14.92
N LYS A 430 -22.65 -14.44 -15.28
CA LYS A 430 -23.44 -14.28 -16.52
C LYS A 430 -24.35 -13.05 -16.53
N ASN A 431 -24.55 -12.40 -15.39
CA ASN A 431 -25.37 -11.22 -15.27
C ASN A 431 -24.60 -10.08 -14.58
N PRO A 432 -23.85 -9.25 -15.33
CA PRO A 432 -23.06 -8.14 -14.78
C PRO A 432 -23.89 -7.17 -13.95
N LYS A 433 -25.11 -6.82 -14.40
CA LYS A 433 -25.97 -5.91 -13.66
C LYS A 433 -26.37 -6.46 -12.29
N ALA A 434 -26.63 -7.77 -12.21
CA ALA A 434 -26.93 -8.43 -10.94
C ALA A 434 -25.70 -8.47 -10.02
N ASN A 435 -24.51 -8.62 -10.56
CA ASN A 435 -23.27 -8.56 -9.77
C ASN A 435 -23.00 -7.16 -9.23
N CYS A 436 -23.11 -6.13 -10.07
CA CYS A 436 -23.00 -4.74 -9.63
C CYS A 436 -24.09 -4.32 -8.64
N ALA A 437 -25.30 -4.87 -8.74
CA ALA A 437 -26.37 -4.61 -7.79
C ALA A 437 -26.06 -5.08 -6.35
N LYS A 438 -25.05 -5.94 -6.17
CA LYS A 438 -24.57 -6.37 -4.85
C LYS A 438 -23.66 -5.36 -4.17
N LEU A 439 -23.10 -4.41 -4.91
CA LEU A 439 -22.29 -3.34 -4.36
C LEU A 439 -23.10 -2.44 -3.42
N ALA A 440 -22.40 -1.71 -2.55
CA ALA A 440 -23.01 -0.73 -1.65
C ALA A 440 -23.61 0.45 -2.42
N ALA A 441 -22.94 0.83 -3.51
CA ALA A 441 -23.33 1.90 -4.45
C ALA A 441 -22.73 1.60 -5.83
N PRO A 442 -23.19 2.27 -6.91
CA PRO A 442 -22.56 2.16 -8.22
C PRO A 442 -21.05 2.47 -8.17
N PRO A 443 -20.23 1.73 -8.92
CA PRO A 443 -18.80 2.01 -9.04
C PRO A 443 -18.57 3.30 -9.83
N VAL A 444 -17.40 3.91 -9.62
CA VAL A 444 -17.00 5.16 -10.29
C VAL A 444 -15.55 5.08 -10.74
N TRP A 445 -15.17 5.87 -11.73
CA TRP A 445 -13.78 6.09 -12.08
C TRP A 445 -13.09 6.90 -10.98
N LEU A 446 -12.16 6.29 -10.26
CA LEU A 446 -11.53 6.88 -9.08
C LEU A 446 -10.39 7.85 -9.43
N THR A 447 -9.62 7.51 -10.44
CA THR A 447 -8.36 8.21 -10.80
C THR A 447 -8.47 9.03 -12.08
N MET A 448 -9.64 9.09 -12.67
CA MET A 448 -9.94 9.90 -13.84
C MET A 448 -10.87 11.08 -13.50
N SER A 449 -10.85 12.13 -14.32
CA SER A 449 -11.81 13.21 -14.19
C SER A 449 -13.23 12.68 -14.23
N PRO A 450 -14.13 13.15 -13.37
CA PRO A 450 -15.48 12.63 -13.27
C PRO A 450 -16.24 12.84 -14.57
N GLY A 451 -16.39 11.78 -15.31
CA GLY A 451 -17.26 11.71 -16.50
C GLY A 451 -18.45 10.80 -16.24
N PRO A 452 -19.49 10.84 -17.07
CA PRO A 452 -20.71 10.06 -16.88
C PRO A 452 -20.54 8.56 -17.20
N VAL A 453 -19.40 7.97 -16.91
CA VAL A 453 -19.18 6.56 -17.19
C VAL A 453 -19.60 5.74 -15.99
N ASP A 454 -20.74 5.10 -16.13
CA ASP A 454 -21.15 4.02 -15.24
C ASP A 454 -20.47 2.72 -15.70
N PRO A 455 -19.42 2.21 -15.00
CA PRO A 455 -18.70 1.00 -15.41
C PRO A 455 -19.55 -0.27 -15.30
N CYS A 456 -20.68 -0.25 -14.59
CA CYS A 456 -21.55 -1.41 -14.47
C CYS A 456 -22.33 -1.78 -15.74
N PRO A 457 -22.75 -0.86 -16.60
CA PRO A 457 -23.35 -1.20 -17.89
C PRO A 457 -22.37 -1.65 -18.95
N LEU A 458 -21.07 -1.52 -18.72
CA LEU A 458 -20.09 -2.01 -19.69
C LEU A 458 -20.34 -3.48 -19.93
N ASN A 459 -20.62 -3.83 -21.18
CA ASN A 459 -20.83 -5.21 -21.55
C ASN A 459 -19.50 -5.95 -21.41
N PRO A 460 -19.32 -6.78 -20.39
CA PRO A 460 -18.04 -7.43 -20.11
C PRO A 460 -17.61 -8.40 -21.20
N MET A 461 -18.54 -8.77 -22.07
CA MET A 461 -18.27 -9.71 -23.18
C MET A 461 -17.47 -9.08 -24.32
N THR A 462 -17.37 -7.75 -24.36
CA THR A 462 -16.78 -7.04 -25.49
C THR A 462 -15.63 -6.10 -25.09
N LEU A 463 -15.39 -5.92 -23.80
CA LEU A 463 -14.48 -4.89 -23.33
C LEU A 463 -13.40 -5.49 -22.43
N ASN A 464 -12.23 -5.65 -23.01
CA ASN A 464 -11.00 -5.80 -22.27
C ASN A 464 -10.45 -4.40 -22.05
N PHE A 465 -10.51 -3.95 -20.81
CA PHE A 465 -9.93 -2.66 -20.44
C PHE A 465 -8.45 -2.85 -20.24
N PHE A 466 -7.66 -2.23 -21.08
CA PHE A 466 -6.30 -1.91 -20.74
C PHE A 466 -6.23 -0.40 -20.70
N PRO A 467 -6.26 0.22 -19.51
CA PRO A 467 -6.12 1.66 -19.40
C PRO A 467 -4.70 2.03 -19.80
N TRP A 468 -4.53 2.34 -21.06
CA TRP A 468 -3.30 2.86 -21.61
C TRP A 468 -3.31 4.36 -21.46
N GLY A 469 -2.33 4.86 -20.84
CA GLY A 469 -2.17 6.27 -20.69
C GLY A 469 -2.45 6.72 -19.27
N ASP A 470 -2.69 7.88 -19.15
CA ASP A 470 -2.39 8.79 -18.10
C ASP A 470 -3.05 8.56 -16.74
N THR A 471 -3.99 7.61 -16.53
CA THR A 471 -4.95 7.99 -15.49
C THR A 471 -5.56 6.88 -14.68
N ALA A 472 -5.33 5.62 -14.98
CA ALA A 472 -6.19 4.62 -14.37
C ALA A 472 -5.53 3.80 -13.28
N HIS A 473 -4.28 3.41 -13.46
CA HIS A 473 -3.63 2.47 -12.55
C HIS A 473 -3.47 3.02 -11.14
N LEU A 474 -4.12 2.39 -10.18
CA LEU A 474 -3.96 2.72 -8.77
C LEU A 474 -3.15 1.63 -8.06
N HIS A 475 -2.07 2.05 -7.39
CA HIS A 475 -1.21 1.17 -6.59
C HIS A 475 -1.19 1.54 -5.11
N MET A 476 -1.72 2.70 -4.75
CA MET A 476 -1.87 3.08 -3.35
C MET A 476 -3.22 2.63 -2.80
N THR A 477 -3.29 2.33 -1.52
CA THR A 477 -4.56 2.31 -0.81
C THR A 477 -5.04 3.75 -0.64
N PRO A 478 -6.29 4.09 -1.01
CA PRO A 478 -6.81 5.41 -0.76
C PRO A 478 -6.76 5.78 0.73
N VAL A 479 -6.20 6.95 1.05
CA VAL A 479 -6.14 7.46 2.42
C VAL A 479 -7.55 7.85 2.88
N GLN A 480 -7.92 7.43 4.08
CA GLN A 480 -9.27 7.64 4.63
C GLN A 480 -9.26 8.74 5.67
N PHE A 481 -10.23 9.64 5.61
CA PHE A 481 -10.38 10.74 6.56
C PHE A 481 -11.85 11.10 6.77
N TYR A 482 -12.26 11.28 8.02
CA TYR A 482 -13.57 11.86 8.32
C TYR A 482 -13.47 13.37 8.28
N ASP A 483 -13.98 13.98 7.21
CA ASP A 483 -13.94 15.42 7.01
C ASP A 483 -14.99 16.12 7.91
N PRO A 484 -14.55 16.91 8.91
CA PRO A 484 -15.46 17.52 9.88
C PRO A 484 -16.32 18.64 9.29
N VAL A 485 -15.87 19.26 8.19
CA VAL A 485 -16.63 20.31 7.48
C VAL A 485 -17.73 19.68 6.63
N LEU A 486 -17.40 18.65 5.87
CA LEU A 486 -18.36 17.89 5.06
C LEU A 486 -19.23 16.95 5.89
N LYS A 487 -18.84 16.65 7.15
CA LYS A 487 -19.47 15.68 8.04
C LYS A 487 -19.66 14.31 7.37
N SER A 488 -18.66 13.90 6.61
CA SER A 488 -18.66 12.65 5.86
C SER A 488 -17.25 12.08 5.74
N TRP A 489 -17.18 10.78 5.49
CA TRP A 489 -15.93 10.16 5.12
C TRP A 489 -15.46 10.67 3.76
N THR A 490 -14.15 10.84 3.64
CA THR A 490 -13.48 11.14 2.39
C THR A 490 -12.35 10.16 2.14
N ILE A 491 -12.02 9.95 0.87
CA ILE A 491 -10.85 9.20 0.44
C ILE A 491 -10.03 10.03 -0.53
N PHE A 492 -8.71 9.84 -0.47
CA PHE A 492 -7.75 10.45 -1.39
C PHE A 492 -7.05 9.35 -2.18
N ALA A 493 -6.99 9.51 -3.49
CA ALA A 493 -6.37 8.56 -4.40
C ALA A 493 -5.50 9.25 -5.45
N TRP A 494 -4.32 8.69 -5.74
CA TRP A 494 -3.39 9.23 -6.72
C TRP A 494 -2.86 8.12 -7.64
N GLY A 495 -3.44 8.00 -8.81
CA GLY A 495 -3.05 7.00 -9.81
C GLY A 495 -1.81 7.38 -10.61
N GLU A 496 -1.37 6.46 -11.47
CA GLU A 496 -0.29 6.68 -12.45
C GLU A 496 -0.67 7.81 -13.41
N ASN A 497 0.30 8.66 -13.72
CA ASN A 497 0.14 9.78 -14.66
C ASN A 497 -1.08 10.69 -14.40
N ALA A 498 -1.63 10.61 -13.20
CA ALA A 498 -2.84 11.28 -12.77
C ALA A 498 -2.56 12.40 -11.78
N GLN A 499 -3.60 13.13 -11.45
CA GLN A 499 -3.67 14.09 -10.37
C GLN A 499 -4.19 13.42 -9.10
N LEU A 500 -3.91 14.01 -7.94
CA LEU A 500 -4.53 13.60 -6.68
C LEU A 500 -6.03 13.93 -6.71
N HIS A 501 -6.88 12.95 -6.39
CA HIS A 501 -8.33 13.12 -6.31
C HIS A 501 -8.83 12.98 -4.87
N LYS A 502 -9.80 13.82 -4.49
CA LYS A 502 -10.57 13.76 -3.24
C LYS A 502 -12.01 13.38 -3.55
N TRP A 503 -12.51 12.35 -2.87
CA TRP A 503 -13.87 11.84 -3.00
C TRP A 503 -14.55 11.80 -1.64
N GLY A 504 -15.81 12.24 -1.58
CA GLY A 504 -16.69 12.01 -0.43
C GLY A 504 -17.30 10.63 -0.51
N VAL A 505 -17.47 9.97 0.65
CA VAL A 505 -18.12 8.66 0.76
C VAL A 505 -19.32 8.78 1.68
N SER A 506 -20.51 8.57 1.12
CA SER A 506 -21.74 8.64 1.90
C SER A 506 -21.86 7.46 2.88
N SER A 507 -22.80 7.54 3.82
CA SER A 507 -23.12 6.44 4.75
C SER A 507 -23.60 5.16 4.04
N THR A 508 -24.00 5.25 2.78
CA THR A 508 -24.37 4.10 1.95
C THR A 508 -23.25 3.61 1.05
N GLY A 509 -22.05 4.24 1.10
CA GLY A 509 -20.90 3.89 0.26
C GLY A 509 -20.85 4.59 -1.10
N ALA A 510 -21.82 5.46 -1.42
CA ALA A 510 -21.77 6.20 -2.68
C ALA A 510 -20.63 7.21 -2.68
N LEU A 511 -19.84 7.20 -3.76
CA LEU A 511 -18.73 8.11 -3.96
C LEU A 511 -19.18 9.36 -4.72
N LYS A 512 -18.76 10.53 -4.22
CA LYS A 512 -18.99 11.82 -4.86
C LYS A 512 -17.66 12.54 -5.03
N TYR A 513 -17.31 12.87 -6.25
CA TYR A 513 -16.15 13.71 -6.54
C TYR A 513 -16.24 15.06 -5.82
N ILE A 514 -15.11 15.50 -5.24
CA ILE A 514 -15.00 16.78 -4.55
C ILE A 514 -14.03 17.70 -5.29
N ALA A 515 -12.78 17.27 -5.45
CA ALA A 515 -11.73 18.08 -6.02
C ALA A 515 -10.54 17.24 -6.49
N GLN A 516 -9.66 17.83 -7.28
CA GLN A 516 -8.38 17.27 -7.65
C GLN A 516 -7.25 18.31 -7.50
N GLY A 517 -6.01 17.84 -7.40
CA GLY A 517 -4.81 18.68 -7.41
C GLY A 517 -4.43 19.12 -8.84
N HIS A 518 -3.42 19.98 -8.96
CA HIS A 518 -2.83 20.36 -10.24
C HIS A 518 -1.60 19.54 -10.60
N GLU A 519 -0.95 18.94 -9.60
CA GLU A 519 0.27 18.20 -9.76
C GLU A 519 0.00 16.79 -10.31
N TYR A 520 0.84 16.38 -11.26
CA TYR A 520 0.78 15.06 -11.84
C TYR A 520 1.88 14.16 -11.27
N ALA A 521 1.52 12.95 -10.84
CA ALA A 521 2.50 11.90 -10.69
C ALA A 521 3.11 11.57 -12.05
N SER A 522 4.43 11.34 -12.08
CA SER A 522 5.17 10.96 -13.29
C SER A 522 5.12 12.02 -14.40
N ALA A 523 5.28 13.28 -14.03
CA ALA A 523 5.16 14.43 -14.94
C ALA A 523 6.07 14.33 -16.19
N ASP A 524 7.27 13.75 -16.06
CA ASP A 524 8.25 13.63 -17.16
C ASP A 524 7.81 12.65 -18.25
N VAL A 525 6.95 11.68 -17.93
CA VAL A 525 6.43 10.69 -18.88
C VAL A 525 4.98 10.93 -19.25
N ARG A 526 4.42 12.02 -18.81
CA ARG A 526 3.02 12.42 -18.98
C ARG A 526 2.65 12.57 -20.45
N GLY A 527 3.10 12.52 -21.37
CA GLY A 527 2.67 12.60 -22.78
C GLY A 527 3.05 11.34 -23.56
N ASN A 528 3.61 10.37 -22.87
CA ASN A 528 4.20 9.18 -23.50
C ASN A 528 3.88 7.93 -22.68
N PRO A 529 2.60 7.58 -22.51
CA PRO A 529 2.20 6.36 -21.85
C PRO A 529 2.52 5.12 -22.72
N PRO A 530 2.63 3.91 -22.13
CA PRO A 530 2.57 3.63 -20.71
C PRO A 530 3.90 3.95 -20.03
N GLY A 531 3.84 4.33 -18.78
CA GLY A 531 4.98 4.65 -17.93
C GLY A 531 4.50 5.58 -16.83
N GLY A 532 5.19 5.59 -15.72
CA GLY A 532 4.79 6.44 -14.61
C GLY A 532 4.26 5.68 -13.40
N MET A 533 4.44 4.35 -13.40
CA MET A 533 4.19 3.53 -12.22
C MET A 533 5.09 4.00 -11.06
N PRO A 534 4.59 4.03 -9.83
CA PRO A 534 3.29 3.51 -9.39
C PRO A 534 2.25 4.60 -9.06
N GLY A 535 2.40 5.82 -9.49
CA GLY A 535 1.57 6.92 -9.02
C GLY A 535 2.04 7.50 -7.68
N GLY A 536 1.16 8.12 -6.91
CA GLY A 536 1.49 8.75 -5.63
C GLY A 536 1.22 7.86 -4.42
N PHE A 537 1.90 8.15 -3.29
CA PHE A 537 1.66 7.53 -2.00
C PHE A 537 1.48 8.62 -0.94
N CYS A 538 0.39 8.53 -0.19
CA CYS A 538 0.02 9.56 0.76
C CYS A 538 -0.24 9.00 2.16
N SER A 539 -0.05 9.86 3.15
CA SER A 539 -0.58 9.72 4.50
C SER A 539 -1.09 11.08 4.99
N GLY A 540 -2.01 11.07 5.92
CA GLY A 540 -2.58 12.29 6.45
C GLY A 540 -2.44 12.42 7.96
N SER A 541 -2.67 13.62 8.46
CA SER A 541 -2.72 13.86 9.89
C SER A 541 -3.63 15.03 10.27
N SER A 542 -4.10 15.02 11.52
CA SER A 542 -4.89 16.09 12.11
C SER A 542 -4.80 16.07 13.64
N ASN A 543 -5.22 17.14 14.27
CA ASN A 543 -5.50 17.20 15.71
C ASN A 543 -6.99 16.87 15.94
N GLY A 544 -7.30 15.58 16.03
CA GLY A 544 -8.69 15.10 16.15
C GLY A 544 -9.55 15.56 14.97
N SER A 545 -10.66 16.20 15.29
CA SER A 545 -11.64 16.75 14.33
C SER A 545 -11.40 18.23 13.99
N ASP A 546 -10.25 18.80 14.35
CA ASP A 546 -9.91 20.18 13.98
C ASP A 546 -9.62 20.26 12.47
N ALA A 547 -10.53 20.91 11.75
CA ALA A 547 -10.45 21.05 10.29
C ALA A 547 -9.20 21.82 9.84
N ASP A 548 -8.79 22.84 10.62
CA ASP A 548 -7.66 23.71 10.28
C ASP A 548 -6.30 23.06 10.56
N SER A 549 -6.29 21.89 11.21
CA SER A 549 -5.09 21.10 11.46
C SER A 549 -4.84 20.02 10.39
N ALA A 550 -5.84 19.64 9.63
CA ALA A 550 -5.80 18.47 8.75
C ALA A 550 -4.93 18.70 7.51
N ILE A 551 -3.87 17.92 7.35
CA ILE A 551 -2.97 17.92 6.20
C ILE A 551 -2.85 16.54 5.57
N LEU A 552 -2.54 16.51 4.28
CA LEU A 552 -2.20 15.29 3.54
C LEU A 552 -0.80 15.44 2.95
N VAL A 553 0.07 14.48 3.24
CA VAL A 553 1.47 14.45 2.78
C VAL A 553 1.64 13.34 1.76
N CYS A 554 2.13 13.68 0.58
CA CYS A 554 2.24 12.75 -0.54
C CYS A 554 3.63 12.76 -1.16
N THR A 555 4.13 11.60 -1.53
CA THR A 555 5.29 11.43 -2.42
C THR A 555 4.84 10.98 -3.79
N ILE A 556 5.42 11.55 -4.84
CA ILE A 556 5.19 11.17 -6.24
C ILE A 556 6.50 11.04 -7.00
N PRO A 557 6.59 10.14 -8.00
CA PRO A 557 7.74 10.08 -8.89
C PRO A 557 7.61 11.14 -10.00
N TYR A 558 8.75 11.57 -10.56
CA TYR A 558 8.78 12.38 -11.78
C TYR A 558 8.63 11.52 -13.05
N GLY A 559 9.13 10.29 -13.02
CA GLY A 559 9.11 9.37 -14.14
C GLY A 559 8.58 7.99 -13.77
N ASP A 560 8.93 6.97 -14.54
CA ASP A 560 8.59 5.58 -14.25
C ASP A 560 9.53 4.99 -13.18
N ALA A 561 9.02 4.86 -11.97
CA ALA A 561 9.74 4.30 -10.83
C ALA A 561 9.68 2.76 -10.76
N ASN A 562 8.97 2.10 -11.67
CA ASN A 562 9.00 0.64 -11.75
C ASN A 562 10.24 0.15 -12.49
N ALA A 563 10.57 0.80 -13.60
CA ALA A 563 11.71 0.42 -14.45
C ALA A 563 13.01 1.14 -14.07
N ASN A 564 12.91 2.27 -13.36
CA ASN A 564 14.05 3.14 -13.08
C ASN A 564 14.05 3.67 -11.65
N VAL A 565 15.22 4.06 -11.18
CA VAL A 565 15.33 4.92 -9.99
C VAL A 565 15.20 6.37 -10.46
N VAL A 566 14.15 7.05 -10.01
CA VAL A 566 13.79 8.39 -10.47
C VAL A 566 13.71 9.37 -9.31
N ASN A 567 13.79 10.66 -9.61
CA ASN A 567 13.58 11.69 -8.60
C ASN A 567 12.14 11.66 -8.08
N GLY A 568 12.01 11.98 -6.78
CA GLY A 568 10.74 12.12 -6.08
C GLY A 568 10.40 13.58 -5.79
N ARG A 569 9.12 13.82 -5.56
CA ARG A 569 8.55 15.08 -5.12
C ARG A 569 7.70 14.84 -3.88
N LEU A 570 7.91 15.65 -2.85
CA LEU A 570 7.11 15.65 -1.62
C LEU A 570 6.19 16.85 -1.62
N LEU A 571 4.92 16.61 -1.38
CA LEU A 571 3.85 17.60 -1.39
C LEU A 571 3.06 17.54 -0.08
N VAL A 572 2.66 18.70 0.43
CA VAL A 572 1.75 18.82 1.55
C VAL A 572 0.53 19.60 1.10
N TYR A 573 -0.65 19.00 1.25
CA TYR A 573 -1.94 19.59 0.90
C TYR A 573 -2.74 19.92 2.16
N ASP A 574 -3.60 20.93 2.04
CA ASP A 574 -4.75 21.12 2.92
C ASP A 574 -5.76 20.00 2.63
N ALA A 575 -6.04 19.17 3.64
CA ALA A 575 -6.93 18.03 3.44
C ALA A 575 -8.42 18.40 3.43
N VAL A 576 -8.77 19.59 3.88
CA VAL A 576 -10.16 20.05 4.06
C VAL A 576 -10.52 21.17 3.09
N HIS A 577 -9.77 22.29 3.13
CA HIS A 577 -10.12 23.50 2.39
C HIS A 577 -9.53 23.48 0.97
N LEU A 578 -10.33 23.93 0.02
CA LEU A 578 -9.92 24.01 -1.38
C LEU A 578 -9.26 25.36 -1.68
N ALA A 579 -8.49 25.40 -2.75
CA ALA A 579 -7.98 26.63 -3.31
C ALA A 579 -9.11 27.45 -3.95
N ALA A 580 -8.85 28.72 -4.29
CA ALA A 580 -9.85 29.63 -4.84
C ALA A 580 -10.44 29.16 -6.18
N ASP A 581 -9.70 28.35 -6.93
CA ASP A 581 -10.15 27.75 -8.20
C ASP A 581 -10.90 26.42 -8.02
N GLY A 582 -11.11 25.97 -6.78
CA GLY A 582 -11.78 24.71 -6.44
C GLY A 582 -10.88 23.49 -6.46
N SER A 583 -9.58 23.64 -6.70
CA SER A 583 -8.61 22.54 -6.64
C SER A 583 -8.16 22.22 -5.20
N LEU A 584 -7.48 21.10 -5.01
CA LEU A 584 -6.79 20.79 -3.75
C LEU A 584 -5.67 21.79 -3.52
N LYS A 585 -5.65 22.38 -2.33
CA LYS A 585 -4.72 23.45 -1.98
C LYS A 585 -3.38 22.91 -1.52
N VAL A 586 -2.31 23.20 -2.27
CA VAL A 586 -0.92 22.89 -1.88
C VAL A 586 -0.45 23.90 -0.83
N LEU A 587 0.00 23.40 0.31
CA LEU A 587 0.59 24.18 1.39
C LEU A 587 2.12 24.27 1.23
N TRP A 588 2.76 23.18 0.80
CA TRP A 588 4.20 23.11 0.61
C TRP A 588 4.57 22.09 -0.47
N ASP A 589 5.68 22.34 -1.16
CA ASP A 589 6.12 21.58 -2.32
C ASP A 589 7.66 21.54 -2.39
N SER A 590 8.25 20.36 -2.30
CA SER A 590 9.69 20.16 -2.31
C SER A 590 10.39 20.72 -3.56
N GLN A 591 9.71 20.69 -4.71
CA GLN A 591 10.26 21.24 -5.96
C GLN A 591 10.52 22.73 -5.87
N ARG A 592 9.60 23.50 -5.27
CA ARG A 592 9.74 24.95 -5.11
C ARG A 592 10.85 25.33 -4.14
N TRP A 593 11.23 24.42 -3.23
CA TRP A 593 12.24 24.63 -2.21
C TRP A 593 13.57 23.95 -2.53
N GLY A 594 13.72 23.37 -3.73
CA GLY A 594 14.97 22.74 -4.18
C GLY A 594 15.35 21.47 -3.41
N VAL A 595 14.40 20.85 -2.72
CA VAL A 595 14.61 19.60 -2.00
C VAL A 595 14.45 18.43 -2.95
N GLN A 596 15.46 17.58 -3.04
CA GLN A 596 15.47 16.42 -3.93
C GLN A 596 15.75 15.13 -3.14
N PHE A 597 15.09 14.06 -3.53
CA PHE A 597 15.35 12.69 -3.08
C PHE A 597 15.02 11.72 -4.22
N LEU A 598 15.54 10.50 -4.15
CA LEU A 598 15.15 9.44 -5.08
C LEU A 598 13.86 8.79 -4.56
N PHE A 599 12.86 8.72 -5.43
CA PHE A 599 11.54 8.19 -5.06
C PHE A 599 11.62 6.72 -4.67
N ASN A 600 10.99 6.40 -3.54
CA ASN A 600 10.81 5.03 -3.09
C ASN A 600 9.37 4.58 -3.39
N LYS A 601 9.22 3.56 -4.24
CA LYS A 601 7.91 3.04 -4.62
C LYS A 601 7.26 2.26 -3.48
N PHE A 602 5.93 2.33 -3.40
CA PHE A 602 5.09 1.58 -2.48
C PHE A 602 5.24 1.93 -1.00
N ASP A 603 5.82 3.07 -0.67
CA ASP A 603 6.11 3.43 0.72
C ASP A 603 5.58 4.83 1.05
N PRO A 604 4.36 4.94 1.63
CA PRO A 604 3.80 6.23 2.01
C PRO A 604 4.58 6.84 3.18
N PRO A 605 4.64 8.17 3.30
CA PRO A 605 5.26 8.86 4.42
C PRO A 605 4.64 8.45 5.77
N VAL A 606 5.42 8.53 6.85
CA VAL A 606 4.90 8.46 8.23
C VAL A 606 4.92 9.85 8.82
N ILE A 607 3.82 10.28 9.48
CA ILE A 607 3.67 11.62 10.05
C ILE A 607 3.40 11.47 11.54
N ASP A 608 4.33 11.93 12.38
CA ASP A 608 4.14 11.89 13.82
C ASP A 608 5.10 12.82 14.56
N GLY A 609 4.64 13.41 15.66
CA GLY A 609 5.48 14.22 16.55
C GLY A 609 6.10 15.45 15.89
N GLY A 610 5.44 16.06 14.92
CA GLY A 610 5.96 17.20 14.17
C GLY A 610 6.98 16.82 13.11
N GLN A 611 7.12 15.53 12.76
CA GLN A 611 8.06 15.02 11.78
C GLN A 611 7.34 14.23 10.68
N ILE A 612 7.98 14.22 9.49
CA ILE A 612 7.57 13.42 8.34
C ILE A 612 8.76 12.54 7.96
N TYR A 613 8.58 11.23 8.02
CA TYR A 613 9.60 10.25 7.64
C TYR A 613 9.29 9.75 6.24
N VAL A 614 10.25 9.95 5.33
CA VAL A 614 10.12 9.59 3.91
C VAL A 614 11.23 8.62 3.53
N PRO A 615 10.96 7.33 3.41
CA PRO A 615 11.91 6.39 2.84
C PRO A 615 12.30 6.79 1.42
N ASN A 616 13.57 6.62 1.07
CA ASN A 616 14.11 7.01 -0.22
C ASN A 616 15.02 5.94 -0.82
N TYR A 617 15.29 6.02 -2.11
CA TYR A 617 16.28 5.18 -2.80
C TYR A 617 17.71 5.75 -2.77
N ASN A 618 17.99 6.69 -1.88
CA ASN A 618 19.34 7.17 -1.57
C ASN A 618 20.01 6.38 -0.42
N GLY A 619 19.40 5.26 0.01
CA GLY A 619 19.90 4.45 1.12
C GLY A 619 19.54 5.02 2.49
N GLY A 620 18.41 5.71 2.62
CA GLY A 620 18.01 6.31 3.89
C GLY A 620 16.51 6.58 4.02
N VAL A 621 16.19 7.17 5.17
CA VAL A 621 14.90 7.76 5.46
C VAL A 621 15.12 9.25 5.69
N ASP A 622 14.58 10.09 4.83
CA ASP A 622 14.60 11.55 5.01
C ASP A 622 13.62 11.92 6.12
N VAL A 623 14.07 12.75 7.06
CA VAL A 623 13.23 13.29 8.13
C VAL A 623 13.01 14.78 7.88
N TYR A 624 11.76 15.15 7.68
CA TYR A 624 11.34 16.53 7.49
C TYR A 624 10.60 17.05 8.72
N GLY A 625 10.61 18.36 8.90
CA GLY A 625 9.86 19.07 9.94
C GLY A 625 9.72 20.54 9.58
N LEU A 626 9.02 21.33 10.42
CA LEU A 626 8.84 22.77 10.19
C LEU A 626 10.20 23.45 10.11
N THR A 627 10.34 24.45 9.26
CA THR A 627 11.50 25.33 9.28
C THR A 627 11.59 26.03 10.66
N PRO A 628 12.77 26.08 11.29
CA PRO A 628 12.98 26.67 12.61
C PRO A 628 12.47 28.10 12.76
#